data_6224df7e3fd9d8ffbc07a002372748c5
#
_entry.id   6224df7e3fd9d8ffbc07a002372748c5
#
_cell.length_a   1.000
_cell.length_b   1.000
_cell.length_c   1.000
_cell.angle_alpha   90.00
_cell.angle_beta   90.00
_cell.angle_gamma   90.00
#
_symmetry.space_group_name_H-M   'P 1'
#
loop_
_entity.id
_entity.type
_entity.pdbx_description
1 polymer ?
#
loop_
_entity_poly.entity_id
_entity_poly.type
_entity_poly.pdbx_seq_one_letter_code
_entity_poly.pdbx_strand_id
1 'polypeptide(L)'
;PEMSRGLGDVYKRQGRSSSPEPLDQWNDGTSTLHTADPVIAEGRKLFNDKEYQNFRLTGEALTQPGSEAGLLFHTDGESGYEVIFRNGDIDGTRKSGSLASVRNLYRSLAKDGEWFDFEITVRGQNIIVCINGTEVVCYTEPGHPYRTEEHARQLLSQGSIALQGIHGEVSFRNLAIERLAKEARNEADTLAPVDERTDEIIRLQQHDFPVIDYHVHLKGGLTKEMAHAMSMNYGINYGVAPNAGEGGVGRMLADDKEVYDYFNEVKGMPFLCGVQ
;
A
#
# COMPACT_ATOMS: atom_id res chain seq x y z
N PRO A 1 27.40 -3.46 3.38
CA PRO A 1 26.70 -4.47 4.12
C PRO A 1 25.74 -3.86 5.14
N GLU A 2 24.96 -2.85 4.80
CA GLU A 2 23.89 -2.26 5.63
C GLU A 2 22.57 -2.08 4.85
N MET A 3 22.37 -2.84 3.79
CA MET A 3 21.17 -2.75 2.95
C MET A 3 20.03 -3.68 3.37
N SER A 4 20.02 -4.22 4.60
CA SER A 4 18.98 -5.17 5.03
C SER A 4 18.00 -4.63 6.07
N ARG A 5 17.98 -3.31 6.28
CA ARG A 5 16.90 -2.71 7.08
C ARG A 5 15.86 -2.18 6.11
N GLY A 6 14.66 -2.76 6.13
CA GLY A 6 13.54 -2.28 5.34
C GLY A 6 13.33 -0.78 5.56
N LEU A 7 12.94 -0.04 4.53
CA LEU A 7 12.64 1.39 4.62
C LEU A 7 11.75 1.72 5.83
N GLY A 8 10.83 0.84 6.22
CA GLY A 8 10.00 0.96 7.40
C GLY A 8 10.74 1.08 8.73
N ASP A 9 11.92 0.47 8.88
CA ASP A 9 12.71 0.61 10.12
C ASP A 9 13.42 1.96 10.23
N VAL A 10 13.71 2.61 9.11
CA VAL A 10 14.25 3.97 9.07
C VAL A 10 13.21 4.97 9.55
N TYR A 11 11.95 4.81 9.12
CA TYR A 11 10.86 5.71 9.50
C TYR A 11 10.39 5.55 10.95
N LYS A 12 10.47 4.36 11.53
CA LYS A 12 10.16 4.11 12.95
C LYS A 12 11.07 4.83 13.93
N ARG A 13 12.26 5.26 13.51
CA ARG A 13 13.25 5.93 14.38
C ARG A 13 13.17 7.45 14.37
N GLN A 14 12.38 8.04 13.50
CA GLN A 14 12.28 9.50 13.41
C GLN A 14 11.20 10.00 14.35
N GLY A 15 11.55 11.01 15.17
CA GLY A 15 10.76 11.49 16.29
C GLY A 15 9.30 11.82 15.94
N ARG A 16 8.39 11.37 16.79
CA ARG A 16 6.97 11.68 16.71
C ARG A 16 6.77 13.15 17.04
N SER A 17 5.88 13.84 16.33
CA SER A 17 5.57 15.26 16.58
C SER A 17 4.37 15.45 17.48
N SER A 18 3.50 14.45 17.57
CA SER A 18 2.32 14.47 18.46
C SER A 18 2.03 13.04 18.96
N SER A 19 1.19 12.93 19.98
CA SER A 19 0.61 11.63 20.33
C SER A 19 -0.53 11.31 19.36
N PRO A 20 -0.82 10.03 19.10
CA PRO A 20 -2.00 9.63 18.35
C PRO A 20 -3.27 10.18 19.02
N GLU A 21 -4.17 10.74 18.21
CA GLU A 21 -5.49 11.20 18.63
C GLU A 21 -6.57 10.44 17.86
N PRO A 22 -7.75 10.18 18.45
CA PRO A 22 -8.86 9.57 17.72
C PRO A 22 -9.24 10.40 16.50
N LEU A 23 -9.48 9.73 15.37
CA LEU A 23 -10.08 10.33 14.18
C LEU A 23 -11.59 10.06 14.25
N ASP A 24 -12.29 10.89 15.02
CA ASP A 24 -13.65 10.65 15.49
C ASP A 24 -14.67 11.70 15.05
N GLN A 25 -14.27 12.67 14.24
CA GLN A 25 -15.15 13.74 13.76
C GLN A 25 -15.25 13.69 12.23
N TRP A 26 -16.46 13.38 11.75
CA TRP A 26 -16.77 13.22 10.32
C TRP A 26 -17.94 14.10 9.91
N ASN A 27 -17.95 14.54 8.66
CA ASN A 27 -19.02 15.30 8.04
C ASN A 27 -19.48 14.58 6.77
N ASP A 28 -20.79 14.38 6.60
CA ASP A 28 -21.38 13.77 5.39
C ASP A 28 -21.98 14.80 4.43
N GLY A 29 -21.72 16.09 4.68
CA GLY A 29 -22.30 17.23 3.96
C GLY A 29 -23.64 17.71 4.55
N THR A 30 -24.25 16.96 5.46
CA THR A 30 -25.53 17.32 6.11
C THR A 30 -25.45 17.39 7.62
N SER A 31 -24.58 16.58 8.21
CA SER A 31 -24.43 16.44 9.67
C SER A 31 -23.01 16.06 10.06
N THR A 32 -22.68 16.34 11.33
CA THR A 32 -21.44 15.87 11.92
C THR A 32 -21.67 14.59 12.70
N LEU A 33 -20.86 13.57 12.43
CA LEU A 33 -20.85 12.28 13.10
C LEU A 33 -19.60 12.22 14.00
N HIS A 34 -19.81 11.91 15.28
CA HIS A 34 -18.73 11.76 16.27
C HIS A 34 -18.52 10.29 16.58
N THR A 35 -17.56 9.63 15.88
CA THR A 35 -17.21 8.24 16.12
C THR A 35 -15.84 7.91 15.51
N ALA A 36 -15.03 7.15 16.22
CA ALA A 36 -13.82 6.50 15.67
C ALA A 36 -14.13 5.15 15.01
N ASP A 37 -15.39 4.73 15.02
CA ASP A 37 -15.85 3.43 14.50
C ASP A 37 -16.93 3.63 13.41
N PRO A 38 -16.64 4.34 12.30
CA PRO A 38 -17.63 4.58 11.26
C PRO A 38 -17.88 3.32 10.44
N VAL A 39 -19.15 3.20 9.99
CA VAL A 39 -19.55 2.23 8.95
C VAL A 39 -19.86 3.00 7.68
N ILE A 40 -19.26 2.60 6.57
CA ILE A 40 -19.42 3.26 5.28
C ILE A 40 -20.15 2.34 4.30
N ALA A 41 -21.33 2.75 3.90
CA ALA A 41 -22.14 2.06 2.89
C ALA A 41 -21.86 2.60 1.49
N GLU A 42 -22.19 1.83 0.47
CA GLU A 42 -22.08 2.22 -0.93
C GLU A 42 -22.68 3.60 -1.19
N GLY A 43 -21.95 4.42 -1.93
CA GLY A 43 -22.34 5.80 -2.27
C GLY A 43 -22.24 6.81 -1.13
N ARG A 44 -21.91 6.39 0.10
CA ARG A 44 -21.72 7.29 1.24
C ARG A 44 -20.29 7.82 1.24
N LYS A 45 -20.12 9.09 1.62
CA LYS A 45 -18.83 9.72 1.83
C LYS A 45 -18.81 10.47 3.15
N LEU A 46 -17.72 10.31 3.91
CA LEU A 46 -17.50 10.99 5.18
C LEU A 46 -16.18 11.75 5.10
N PHE A 47 -16.17 13.01 5.51
CA PHE A 47 -14.99 13.87 5.50
C PHE A 47 -14.58 14.22 6.91
N ASN A 48 -13.28 14.26 7.16
CA ASN A 48 -12.73 14.91 8.34
C ASN A 48 -12.44 16.38 8.02
N ASP A 49 -12.88 17.31 8.87
CA ASP A 49 -12.74 18.75 8.63
C ASP A 49 -11.32 19.28 8.87
N LYS A 50 -10.43 18.46 9.43
CA LYS A 50 -9.04 18.82 9.66
C LYS A 50 -8.18 18.49 8.46
N GLU A 51 -7.18 19.32 8.18
CA GLU A 51 -6.18 19.08 7.15
C GLU A 51 -4.90 18.49 7.74
N TYR A 52 -4.28 17.59 6.99
CA TYR A 52 -3.05 16.90 7.34
C TYR A 52 -2.05 16.98 6.19
N GLN A 53 -0.76 17.08 6.51
CA GLN A 53 0.33 17.03 5.54
C GLN A 53 1.20 15.80 5.76
N ASN A 54 1.78 15.67 6.94
CA ASN A 54 2.54 14.49 7.36
C ASN A 54 1.80 13.84 8.52
N PHE A 55 1.48 12.58 8.38
CA PHE A 55 0.68 11.87 9.37
C PHE A 55 0.94 10.38 9.35
N ARG A 56 0.54 9.74 10.43
CA ARG A 56 0.36 8.31 10.55
C ARG A 56 -1.08 8.05 10.97
N LEU A 57 -1.83 7.37 10.13
CA LEU A 57 -3.20 6.95 10.38
C LEU A 57 -3.20 5.47 10.63
N THR A 58 -3.84 5.05 11.72
CA THR A 58 -4.02 3.64 12.08
C THR A 58 -5.49 3.35 12.32
N GLY A 59 -5.86 2.10 12.15
CA GLY A 59 -7.21 1.61 12.41
C GLY A 59 -7.35 0.15 12.05
N GLU A 60 -8.57 -0.34 12.21
CA GLU A 60 -8.96 -1.66 11.77
C GLU A 60 -10.12 -1.54 10.79
N ALA A 61 -10.16 -2.43 9.81
CA ALA A 61 -11.24 -2.51 8.83
C ALA A 61 -11.83 -3.93 8.79
N LEU A 62 -13.11 -4.01 8.42
CA LEU A 62 -13.81 -5.27 8.18
C LEU A 62 -14.60 -5.14 6.89
N THR A 63 -14.22 -5.94 5.90
CA THR A 63 -14.91 -6.05 4.62
C THR A 63 -15.84 -7.27 4.62
N GLN A 64 -16.88 -7.20 3.80
CA GLN A 64 -17.74 -8.34 3.48
C GLN A 64 -17.46 -8.84 2.05
N PRO A 65 -17.81 -10.07 1.68
CA PRO A 65 -17.65 -10.53 0.32
C PRO A 65 -18.29 -9.57 -0.70
N GLY A 66 -17.47 -9.03 -1.61
CA GLY A 66 -17.90 -8.06 -2.63
C GLY A 66 -17.97 -6.61 -2.14
N SER A 67 -17.68 -6.31 -0.87
CA SER A 67 -17.63 -4.94 -0.40
C SER A 67 -16.32 -4.25 -0.75
N GLU A 68 -16.40 -2.92 -0.97
CA GLU A 68 -15.24 -2.08 -1.28
C GLU A 68 -15.45 -0.68 -0.72
N ALA A 69 -14.41 -0.15 -0.07
CA ALA A 69 -14.35 1.22 0.37
C ALA A 69 -12.97 1.82 0.07
N GLY A 70 -12.91 3.14 -0.04
CA GLY A 70 -11.69 3.91 -0.17
C GLY A 70 -11.46 4.82 1.03
N LEU A 71 -10.21 4.95 1.45
CA LEU A 71 -9.76 5.98 2.37
C LEU A 71 -8.91 6.97 1.58
N LEU A 72 -9.46 8.16 1.37
CA LEU A 72 -8.77 9.26 0.68
C LEU A 72 -7.97 10.09 1.68
N PHE A 73 -6.84 10.57 1.23
CA PHE A 73 -6.04 11.55 1.97
C PHE A 73 -5.44 12.61 1.02
N HIS A 74 -5.05 13.75 1.58
CA HIS A 74 -4.70 14.95 0.82
C HIS A 74 -5.79 15.31 -0.19
N THR A 75 -7.03 15.11 0.23
CA THR A 75 -8.20 15.33 -0.63
C THR A 75 -8.85 16.69 -0.34
N ASP A 76 -9.45 17.25 -1.38
CA ASP A 76 -10.38 18.39 -1.32
C ASP A 76 -11.83 17.93 -1.17
N GLY A 77 -12.02 16.60 -1.07
CA GLY A 77 -13.32 15.98 -0.96
C GLY A 77 -13.77 15.24 -2.23
N GLU A 78 -13.19 15.52 -3.37
CA GLU A 78 -13.54 14.84 -4.63
C GLU A 78 -12.47 13.84 -5.06
N SER A 79 -11.22 14.23 -4.95
CA SER A 79 -10.08 13.42 -5.38
C SER A 79 -8.87 13.62 -4.47
N GLY A 80 -7.94 12.69 -4.50
CA GLY A 80 -6.72 12.65 -3.72
C GLY A 80 -6.06 11.28 -3.87
N TYR A 81 -5.07 10.98 -3.05
CA TYR A 81 -4.62 9.61 -2.91
C TYR A 81 -5.68 8.76 -2.20
N GLU A 82 -5.81 7.52 -2.60
CA GLU A 82 -6.81 6.60 -2.07
C GLU A 82 -6.20 5.25 -1.73
N VAL A 83 -6.44 4.78 -0.51
CA VAL A 83 -6.15 3.41 -0.09
C VAL A 83 -7.43 2.59 -0.13
N ILE A 84 -7.38 1.46 -0.83
CA ILE A 84 -8.54 0.57 -1.03
C ILE A 84 -8.66 -0.46 0.08
N PHE A 85 -9.89 -0.78 0.45
CA PHE A 85 -10.29 -1.86 1.35
C PHE A 85 -11.23 -2.81 0.62
N ARG A 86 -10.69 -3.94 0.12
CA ARG A 86 -11.36 -4.97 -0.64
C ARG A 86 -10.59 -6.27 -0.58
N ASN A 87 -11.17 -7.35 -0.09
CA ASN A 87 -10.46 -8.63 0.09
C ASN A 87 -10.91 -9.74 -0.86
N GLY A 88 -12.17 -9.78 -1.26
CA GLY A 88 -12.76 -10.86 -2.04
C GLY A 88 -12.06 -11.18 -3.36
N ASP A 89 -12.32 -12.39 -3.88
CA ASP A 89 -11.64 -12.96 -5.04
C ASP A 89 -12.06 -12.41 -6.40
N ILE A 90 -13.05 -11.53 -6.43
CA ILE A 90 -13.60 -11.04 -7.69
C ILE A 90 -12.59 -10.10 -8.34
N ASP A 91 -12.16 -10.46 -9.52
CA ASP A 91 -11.31 -9.68 -10.44
C ASP A 91 -10.13 -8.96 -9.78
N GLY A 92 -9.09 -9.65 -9.69
CA GLY A 92 -7.69 -9.49 -9.33
C GLY A 92 -7.11 -8.14 -8.92
N THR A 93 -7.73 -7.03 -9.18
CA THR A 93 -7.14 -5.69 -9.04
C THR A 93 -7.55 -4.99 -7.74
N ARG A 94 -6.68 -4.11 -7.24
CA ARG A 94 -6.95 -3.18 -6.14
C ARG A 94 -7.44 -3.85 -4.85
N LYS A 95 -6.66 -4.79 -4.32
CA LYS A 95 -6.93 -5.41 -3.00
C LYS A 95 -6.62 -4.46 -1.86
N SER A 96 -7.05 -4.82 -0.64
CA SER A 96 -6.83 -4.02 0.57
C SER A 96 -5.37 -3.62 0.74
N GLY A 97 -5.15 -2.34 0.97
CA GLY A 97 -3.83 -1.72 1.04
C GLY A 97 -3.32 -1.15 -0.28
N SER A 98 -4.00 -1.38 -1.42
CA SER A 98 -3.63 -0.72 -2.69
C SER A 98 -3.65 0.79 -2.54
N LEU A 99 -2.60 1.46 -3.01
CA LEU A 99 -2.63 2.87 -3.32
C LEU A 99 -3.19 3.00 -4.75
N ALA A 100 -4.48 3.27 -4.84
CA ALA A 100 -5.25 3.16 -6.06
C ALA A 100 -4.59 3.86 -7.26
N SER A 101 -4.46 3.15 -8.36
CA SER A 101 -3.90 3.67 -9.63
C SER A 101 -2.41 4.04 -9.58
N VAL A 102 -1.72 3.80 -8.46
CA VAL A 102 -0.29 4.07 -8.27
C VAL A 102 0.47 2.80 -7.89
N ARG A 103 -0.07 2.01 -6.96
CA ARG A 103 0.46 0.72 -6.49
C ARG A 103 -0.71 -0.21 -6.19
N ASN A 104 -1.27 -0.82 -7.23
CA ASN A 104 -2.37 -1.76 -7.11
C ASN A 104 -1.88 -3.11 -6.63
N LEU A 105 -2.50 -3.64 -5.59
CA LEU A 105 -2.26 -4.99 -5.08
C LEU A 105 -3.22 -5.98 -5.74
N TYR A 106 -2.72 -7.15 -6.07
CA TYR A 106 -3.50 -8.25 -6.67
C TYR A 106 -3.78 -9.39 -5.69
N ARG A 107 -3.26 -9.27 -4.47
CA ARG A 107 -3.51 -10.19 -3.36
C ARG A 107 -3.78 -9.41 -2.10
N SER A 108 -4.72 -9.87 -1.29
CA SER A 108 -4.95 -9.32 0.05
C SER A 108 -4.23 -10.16 1.10
N LEU A 109 -3.71 -9.50 2.13
CA LEU A 109 -3.24 -10.13 3.38
C LEU A 109 -4.35 -10.23 4.43
N ALA A 110 -5.55 -9.80 4.09
CA ALA A 110 -6.73 -9.83 4.95
C ALA A 110 -7.83 -10.68 4.31
N LYS A 111 -8.84 -11.05 5.09
CA LYS A 111 -9.98 -11.85 4.65
C LYS A 111 -11.28 -11.11 4.94
N ASP A 112 -12.28 -11.37 4.09
CA ASP A 112 -13.65 -10.91 4.34
C ASP A 112 -14.22 -11.55 5.62
N GLY A 113 -15.00 -10.77 6.38
CA GLY A 113 -15.62 -11.19 7.63
C GLY A 113 -14.69 -11.19 8.84
N GLU A 114 -13.42 -10.84 8.68
CA GLU A 114 -12.43 -10.73 9.77
C GLU A 114 -11.93 -9.29 9.88
N TRP A 115 -11.77 -8.79 11.11
CA TRP A 115 -11.11 -7.51 11.37
C TRP A 115 -9.62 -7.62 11.04
N PHE A 116 -9.07 -6.62 10.37
CA PHE A 116 -7.65 -6.53 10.07
C PHE A 116 -7.11 -5.13 10.33
N ASP A 117 -5.87 -5.06 10.79
CA ASP A 117 -5.18 -3.80 11.05
C ASP A 117 -4.70 -3.15 9.76
N PHE A 118 -4.75 -1.83 9.70
CA PHE A 118 -4.08 -1.06 8.67
C PHE A 118 -3.32 0.14 9.26
N GLU A 119 -2.26 0.53 8.58
CA GLU A 119 -1.50 1.74 8.86
C GLU A 119 -1.17 2.45 7.55
N ILE A 120 -1.39 3.75 7.50
CA ILE A 120 -1.01 4.63 6.39
C ILE A 120 -0.09 5.69 6.95
N THR A 121 1.18 5.70 6.52
CA THR A 121 2.15 6.72 6.90
C THR A 121 2.47 7.58 5.68
N VAL A 122 2.23 8.88 5.81
CA VAL A 122 2.60 9.89 4.80
C VAL A 122 3.62 10.84 5.43
N ARG A 123 4.81 10.92 4.81
CA ARG A 123 5.86 11.80 5.31
C ARG A 123 6.76 12.28 4.18
N GLY A 124 6.85 13.60 4.02
CA GLY A 124 7.57 14.18 2.90
C GLY A 124 7.00 13.70 1.57
N GLN A 125 7.81 12.96 0.81
CA GLN A 125 7.42 12.38 -0.49
C GLN A 125 7.02 10.91 -0.38
N ASN A 126 7.03 10.32 0.82
CA ASN A 126 6.83 8.89 1.00
C ASN A 126 5.41 8.57 1.49
N ILE A 127 4.84 7.53 0.89
CA ILE A 127 3.60 6.89 1.32
C ILE A 127 3.91 5.42 1.60
N ILE A 128 3.63 4.99 2.83
CA ILE A 128 3.77 3.59 3.25
C ILE A 128 2.41 3.11 3.69
N VAL A 129 1.99 1.95 3.20
CA VAL A 129 0.77 1.28 3.65
C VAL A 129 1.14 -0.08 4.21
N CYS A 130 0.61 -0.40 5.40
CA CYS A 130 0.74 -1.70 6.02
C CYS A 130 -0.64 -2.34 6.21
N ILE A 131 -0.72 -3.65 6.01
CA ILE A 131 -1.88 -4.49 6.36
C ILE A 131 -1.39 -5.60 7.30
N ASN A 132 -2.04 -5.76 8.45
CA ASN A 132 -1.65 -6.72 9.48
C ASN A 132 -0.16 -6.63 9.84
N GLY A 133 0.37 -5.40 9.96
CA GLY A 133 1.77 -5.12 10.27
C GLY A 133 2.77 -5.39 9.15
N THR A 134 2.32 -5.85 7.98
CA THR A 134 3.18 -6.07 6.81
C THR A 134 3.09 -4.88 5.86
N GLU A 135 4.24 -4.32 5.47
CA GLU A 135 4.30 -3.30 4.43
C GLU A 135 3.85 -3.87 3.08
N VAL A 136 2.83 -3.27 2.48
CA VAL A 136 2.27 -3.69 1.19
C VAL A 136 2.44 -2.63 0.10
N VAL A 137 2.65 -1.38 0.49
CA VAL A 137 3.03 -0.28 -0.42
C VAL A 137 4.14 0.52 0.23
N CYS A 138 5.16 0.84 -0.57
CA CYS A 138 6.20 1.81 -0.26
C CYS A 138 6.42 2.66 -1.52
N TYR A 139 5.80 3.82 -1.57
CA TYR A 139 5.84 4.70 -2.73
C TYR A 139 6.49 6.03 -2.38
N THR A 140 7.45 6.47 -3.21
CA THR A 140 8.04 7.80 -3.15
C THR A 140 7.53 8.60 -4.35
N GLU A 141 6.78 9.67 -4.08
CA GLU A 141 6.30 10.55 -5.14
C GLU A 141 7.48 11.33 -5.74
N PRO A 142 7.73 11.23 -7.06
CA PRO A 142 8.74 12.02 -7.74
C PRO A 142 8.32 13.49 -7.83
N GLY A 143 9.27 14.37 -8.14
CA GLY A 143 9.00 15.81 -8.26
C GLY A 143 7.99 16.18 -9.34
N HIS A 144 7.84 15.33 -10.36
CA HIS A 144 6.90 15.48 -11.47
C HIS A 144 6.23 14.13 -11.76
N PRO A 145 5.28 13.67 -10.91
CA PRO A 145 4.67 12.37 -11.08
C PRO A 145 3.75 12.36 -12.32
N TYR A 146 3.82 11.27 -13.08
CA TYR A 146 2.85 11.05 -14.15
C TYR A 146 1.45 10.86 -13.57
N ARG A 147 0.47 11.59 -14.12
CA ARG A 147 -0.96 11.47 -13.80
C ARG A 147 -1.79 11.70 -15.06
N THR A 148 -2.83 10.89 -15.24
CA THR A 148 -3.87 11.17 -16.25
C THR A 148 -4.77 12.31 -15.78
N GLU A 149 -5.60 12.85 -16.65
CA GLU A 149 -6.57 13.91 -16.30
C GLU A 149 -7.47 13.48 -15.13
N GLU A 150 -7.93 12.25 -15.12
CA GLU A 150 -8.76 11.67 -14.07
C GLU A 150 -8.04 11.63 -12.71
N HIS A 151 -6.73 11.43 -12.72
CA HIS A 151 -5.90 11.29 -11.52
C HIS A 151 -5.04 12.54 -11.24
N ALA A 152 -5.28 13.65 -11.92
CA ALA A 152 -4.45 14.85 -11.85
C ALA A 152 -4.27 15.42 -10.42
N ARG A 153 -5.18 15.12 -9.51
CA ARG A 153 -5.14 15.55 -8.10
C ARG A 153 -4.56 14.52 -7.13
N GLN A 154 -4.13 13.35 -7.60
CA GLN A 154 -3.39 12.38 -6.79
C GLN A 154 -1.95 12.85 -6.56
N LEU A 155 -1.79 13.87 -5.75
CA LEU A 155 -0.52 14.52 -5.44
C LEU A 155 -0.39 14.71 -3.94
N LEU A 156 0.84 14.56 -3.44
CA LEU A 156 1.15 14.89 -2.05
C LEU A 156 1.07 16.40 -1.83
N SER A 157 0.25 16.80 -0.90
CA SER A 157 -0.01 18.20 -0.57
C SER A 157 -0.38 18.35 0.91
N GLN A 158 -1.31 19.20 1.21
CA GLN A 158 -2.06 19.26 2.47
C GLN A 158 -3.54 19.17 2.12
N GLY A 159 -4.28 18.37 2.86
CA GLY A 159 -5.71 18.19 2.65
C GLY A 159 -6.35 17.32 3.72
N SER A 160 -7.65 17.14 3.60
CA SER A 160 -8.42 16.34 4.54
C SER A 160 -8.28 14.84 4.30
N ILE A 161 -8.91 14.07 5.19
CA ILE A 161 -9.10 12.63 5.07
C ILE A 161 -10.58 12.38 4.83
N ALA A 162 -10.89 11.44 3.94
CA ALA A 162 -12.26 11.02 3.69
C ALA A 162 -12.37 9.51 3.60
N LEU A 163 -13.54 8.99 3.97
CA LEU A 163 -13.95 7.61 3.71
C LEU A 163 -15.04 7.62 2.65
N GLN A 164 -14.94 6.75 1.65
CA GLN A 164 -15.99 6.58 0.65
C GLN A 164 -16.36 5.11 0.48
N GLY A 165 -17.66 4.81 0.45
CA GLY A 165 -18.19 3.49 0.12
C GLY A 165 -18.32 3.35 -1.39
N ILE A 166 -17.66 2.33 -1.95
CA ILE A 166 -17.65 2.04 -3.38
C ILE A 166 -18.63 0.94 -3.71
N HIS A 167 -18.58 -0.18 -2.97
CA HIS A 167 -19.53 -1.28 -3.08
C HIS A 167 -19.87 -1.84 -1.70
N GLY A 168 -21.15 -2.17 -1.49
CA GLY A 168 -21.60 -2.78 -0.26
C GLY A 168 -21.30 -1.94 0.99
N GLU A 169 -20.84 -2.60 2.05
CA GLU A 169 -20.56 -1.96 3.33
C GLU A 169 -19.20 -2.40 3.88
N VAL A 170 -18.41 -1.44 4.36
CA VAL A 170 -17.16 -1.67 5.07
C VAL A 170 -17.22 -0.98 6.42
N SER A 171 -16.86 -1.71 7.47
CA SER A 171 -16.80 -1.18 8.83
C SER A 171 -15.37 -0.82 9.18
N PHE A 172 -15.20 0.31 9.87
CA PHE A 172 -13.93 0.74 10.43
C PHE A 172 -14.07 0.89 11.94
N ARG A 173 -12.96 0.72 12.67
CA ARG A 173 -12.91 1.00 14.10
C ARG A 173 -11.53 1.41 14.55
N ASN A 174 -11.45 1.99 15.75
CA ASN A 174 -10.20 2.41 16.39
C ASN A 174 -9.39 3.36 15.51
N LEU A 175 -10.06 4.20 14.71
CA LEU A 175 -9.36 5.16 13.86
C LEU A 175 -8.62 6.20 14.71
N ALA A 176 -7.30 6.28 14.51
CA ALA A 176 -6.45 7.24 15.21
C ALA A 176 -5.42 7.83 14.25
N ILE A 177 -5.12 9.12 14.43
CA ILE A 177 -4.18 9.85 13.60
C ILE A 177 -3.13 10.55 14.46
N GLU A 178 -1.90 10.50 14.01
CA GLU A 178 -0.74 11.18 14.58
C GLU A 178 -0.17 12.14 13.53
N ARG A 179 -0.01 13.43 13.91
CA ARG A 179 0.70 14.37 13.05
C ARG A 179 2.20 14.13 13.17
N LEU A 180 2.88 13.96 12.06
CA LEU A 180 4.31 13.74 12.03
C LEU A 180 5.05 15.05 11.74
N ALA A 181 6.25 15.19 12.34
CA ALA A 181 7.13 16.29 12.03
C ALA A 181 7.56 16.24 10.56
N LYS A 182 7.73 17.43 9.96
CA LYS A 182 8.34 17.56 8.64
C LYS A 182 9.77 17.00 8.72
N GLU A 183 10.12 16.09 7.83
CA GLU A 183 11.51 15.62 7.72
C GLU A 183 12.44 16.76 7.33
N ALA A 184 13.62 16.80 7.98
CA ALA A 184 14.75 17.44 7.35
C ALA A 184 15.07 16.63 6.07
N ARG A 185 15.05 17.26 4.90
CA ARG A 185 15.39 16.62 3.62
C ARG A 185 16.76 15.94 3.77
N ASN A 186 16.77 14.61 3.73
CA ASN A 186 17.99 13.88 3.45
C ASN A 186 18.21 13.92 1.93
N GLU A 187 19.40 14.30 1.48
CA GLU A 187 19.76 14.31 0.05
C GLU A 187 19.56 12.91 -0.59
N ALA A 188 19.63 11.83 0.20
CA ALA A 188 19.35 10.47 -0.25
C ALA A 188 17.88 10.25 -0.65
N ASP A 189 16.94 11.00 -0.08
CA ASP A 189 15.51 10.86 -0.39
C ASP A 189 15.12 11.59 -1.69
N THR A 190 16.02 12.42 -2.23
CA THR A 190 15.86 13.07 -3.53
C THR A 190 16.26 12.18 -4.70
N LEU A 191 16.80 11.00 -4.42
CA LEU A 191 17.31 10.05 -5.41
C LEU A 191 16.36 8.89 -5.71
N ALA A 192 15.06 8.99 -5.41
CA ALA A 192 14.12 8.12 -6.11
C ALA A 192 14.31 8.39 -7.61
N PRO A 193 14.78 7.41 -8.40
CA PRO A 193 15.03 7.66 -9.80
C PRO A 193 13.73 8.11 -10.45
N VAL A 194 13.70 9.35 -10.96
CA VAL A 194 12.72 9.76 -11.94
C VAL A 194 13.08 8.95 -13.18
N ASP A 195 12.55 7.74 -13.26
CA ASP A 195 12.77 6.84 -14.37
C ASP A 195 11.49 6.86 -15.21
N GLU A 196 11.61 7.10 -16.50
CA GLU A 196 10.52 6.99 -17.49
C GLU A 196 9.76 5.65 -17.33
N ARG A 197 10.42 4.61 -16.86
CA ARG A 197 9.83 3.30 -16.54
C ARG A 197 8.82 3.37 -15.40
N THR A 198 9.10 4.18 -14.37
CA THR A 198 8.18 4.36 -13.24
C THR A 198 6.89 5.02 -13.70
N ASP A 199 6.97 6.01 -14.58
CA ASP A 199 5.82 6.68 -15.17
C ASP A 199 4.99 5.71 -16.02
N GLU A 200 5.65 4.85 -16.82
CA GLU A 200 4.98 3.84 -17.62
C GLU A 200 4.28 2.78 -16.73
N ILE A 201 4.90 2.35 -15.63
CA ILE A 201 4.28 1.44 -14.67
C ILE A 201 3.04 2.07 -14.05
N ILE A 202 3.10 3.35 -13.64
CA ILE A 202 1.94 4.07 -13.10
C ILE A 202 0.85 4.18 -14.16
N ARG A 203 1.20 4.51 -15.39
CA ARG A 203 0.25 4.58 -16.51
C ARG A 203 -0.50 3.26 -16.70
N LEU A 204 0.19 2.14 -16.65
CA LEU A 204 -0.42 0.82 -16.75
C LEU A 204 -1.34 0.53 -15.54
N GLN A 205 -0.93 0.88 -14.34
CA GLN A 205 -1.73 0.67 -13.14
C GLN A 205 -2.99 1.56 -13.09
N GLN A 206 -2.96 2.74 -13.71
CA GLN A 206 -4.16 3.58 -13.86
C GLN A 206 -5.23 2.93 -14.74
N HIS A 207 -4.83 2.01 -15.61
CA HIS A 207 -5.72 1.18 -16.42
C HIS A 207 -5.93 -0.23 -15.83
N ASP A 208 -5.61 -0.43 -14.55
CA ASP A 208 -5.69 -1.71 -13.85
C ASP A 208 -4.89 -2.84 -14.53
N PHE A 209 -3.83 -2.49 -15.24
CA PHE A 209 -2.98 -3.45 -15.93
C PHE A 209 -1.81 -3.85 -15.02
N PRO A 210 -1.72 -5.15 -14.61
CA PRO A 210 -0.62 -5.59 -13.75
C PRO A 210 0.69 -5.66 -14.52
N VAL A 211 1.75 -5.13 -13.93
CA VAL A 211 3.11 -5.33 -14.44
C VAL A 211 3.73 -6.53 -13.75
N ILE A 212 4.08 -7.55 -14.51
CA ILE A 212 4.58 -8.82 -13.97
C ILE A 212 5.85 -9.23 -14.74
N ASP A 213 6.93 -9.47 -13.99
CA ASP A 213 8.07 -10.21 -14.49
C ASP A 213 7.90 -11.70 -14.12
N TYR A 214 7.61 -12.53 -15.10
CA TYR A 214 7.22 -13.92 -14.88
C TYR A 214 8.36 -14.85 -14.50
N HIS A 215 9.61 -14.45 -14.65
CA HIS A 215 10.73 -15.36 -14.49
C HIS A 215 11.96 -14.73 -13.85
N VAL A 216 11.89 -14.56 -12.53
CA VAL A 216 12.98 -13.96 -11.75
C VAL A 216 13.69 -15.04 -10.93
N HIS A 217 15.00 -15.15 -11.11
CA HIS A 217 15.85 -15.95 -10.22
C HIS A 217 16.54 -15.05 -9.19
N LEU A 218 16.37 -15.37 -7.92
CA LEU A 218 17.07 -14.66 -6.84
C LEU A 218 18.53 -15.14 -6.77
N LYS A 219 19.46 -14.32 -7.24
CA LYS A 219 20.90 -14.65 -7.34
C LYS A 219 21.75 -13.56 -6.65
N GLY A 220 23.02 -13.87 -6.38
CA GLY A 220 24.00 -12.90 -5.93
C GLY A 220 23.73 -12.27 -4.57
N GLY A 221 23.05 -12.99 -3.65
CA GLY A 221 22.69 -12.48 -2.33
C GLY A 221 21.36 -11.73 -2.28
N LEU A 222 20.61 -11.65 -3.39
CA LEU A 222 19.25 -11.13 -3.40
C LEU A 222 18.32 -12.09 -2.64
N THR A 223 17.76 -11.60 -1.52
CA THR A 223 16.80 -12.36 -0.70
C THR A 223 15.36 -12.11 -1.17
N LYS A 224 14.43 -12.92 -0.68
CA LYS A 224 12.98 -12.74 -0.93
C LYS A 224 12.49 -11.39 -0.40
N GLU A 225 12.95 -11.01 0.78
CA GLU A 225 12.59 -9.74 1.42
C GLU A 225 13.11 -8.55 0.60
N MET A 226 14.32 -8.65 0.04
CA MET A 226 14.85 -7.62 -0.87
C MET A 226 14.05 -7.57 -2.17
N ALA A 227 13.71 -8.71 -2.76
CA ALA A 227 12.86 -8.77 -3.95
C ALA A 227 11.48 -8.20 -3.68
N HIS A 228 10.90 -8.50 -2.52
CA HIS A 228 9.63 -7.94 -2.08
C HIS A 228 9.70 -6.40 -1.93
N ALA A 229 10.74 -5.89 -1.29
CA ALA A 229 10.96 -4.44 -1.16
C ALA A 229 11.12 -3.76 -2.52
N MET A 230 11.85 -4.37 -3.44
CA MET A 230 11.98 -3.87 -4.82
C MET A 230 10.63 -3.87 -5.54
N SER A 231 9.86 -4.94 -5.38
CA SER A 231 8.52 -5.07 -5.98
C SER A 231 7.59 -3.95 -5.50
N MET A 232 7.53 -3.70 -4.21
CA MET A 232 6.75 -2.59 -3.62
C MET A 232 7.21 -1.23 -4.16
N ASN A 233 8.52 -1.03 -4.25
CA ASN A 233 9.11 0.24 -4.65
C ASN A 233 8.85 0.57 -6.13
N TYR A 234 8.97 -0.44 -7.01
CA TYR A 234 8.78 -0.26 -8.45
C TYR A 234 7.35 -0.55 -8.95
N GLY A 235 6.52 -1.22 -8.16
CA GLY A 235 5.17 -1.63 -8.59
C GLY A 235 5.18 -2.78 -9.59
N ILE A 236 6.23 -3.63 -9.58
CA ILE A 236 6.36 -4.80 -10.44
C ILE A 236 6.16 -6.06 -9.59
N ASN A 237 5.26 -6.94 -10.02
CA ASN A 237 5.09 -8.25 -9.39
C ASN A 237 6.11 -9.23 -9.96
N TYR A 238 6.87 -9.91 -9.09
CA TYR A 238 7.89 -10.86 -9.53
C TYR A 238 7.41 -12.31 -9.44
N GLY A 239 7.46 -13.00 -10.56
CA GLY A 239 7.34 -14.44 -10.64
C GLY A 239 8.67 -15.11 -10.29
N VAL A 240 8.84 -15.48 -9.00
CA VAL A 240 10.11 -16.06 -8.53
C VAL A 240 10.17 -17.52 -8.88
N ALA A 241 11.16 -17.88 -9.73
CA ALA A 241 11.46 -19.25 -10.14
C ALA A 241 12.61 -19.79 -9.28
N PRO A 242 12.42 -20.86 -8.51
CA PRO A 242 13.50 -21.52 -7.81
C PRO A 242 14.43 -22.26 -8.80
N ASN A 243 15.70 -22.35 -8.45
CA ASN A 243 16.60 -23.25 -9.17
C ASN A 243 16.43 -24.66 -8.57
N ALA A 244 16.04 -25.62 -9.39
CA ALA A 244 15.93 -27.03 -9.03
C ALA A 244 16.75 -27.89 -10.00
N GLY A 245 17.30 -29.01 -9.52
CA GLY A 245 18.06 -29.95 -10.31
C GLY A 245 19.59 -29.73 -10.36
N GLU A 246 20.33 -30.65 -10.97
CA GLU A 246 21.78 -30.59 -11.05
C GLU A 246 22.28 -29.55 -12.07
N GLY A 247 23.31 -28.79 -11.70
CA GLY A 247 24.03 -27.89 -12.60
C GLY A 247 23.54 -26.43 -12.63
N GLY A 248 22.57 -26.02 -11.79
CA GLY A 248 22.14 -24.61 -11.67
C GLY A 248 23.14 -23.72 -10.95
N VAL A 249 23.06 -22.41 -11.18
CA VAL A 249 23.84 -21.39 -10.47
C VAL A 249 23.00 -20.79 -9.35
N GLY A 250 23.49 -20.81 -8.12
CA GLY A 250 22.81 -20.28 -6.94
C GLY A 250 22.36 -21.39 -5.97
N ARG A 251 21.47 -21.03 -5.01
CA ARG A 251 20.89 -22.04 -4.11
C ARG A 251 20.01 -22.99 -4.92
N MET A 252 20.37 -24.23 -4.93
CA MET A 252 19.59 -25.31 -5.53
C MET A 252 18.68 -25.92 -4.46
N LEU A 253 17.43 -26.18 -4.83
CA LEU A 253 16.49 -26.92 -3.99
C LEU A 253 16.71 -28.42 -4.25
N ALA A 254 16.88 -29.18 -3.17
CA ALA A 254 17.37 -30.56 -3.26
C ALA A 254 16.29 -31.56 -3.65
N ASP A 255 15.04 -31.29 -3.28
CA ASP A 255 13.92 -32.18 -3.49
C ASP A 255 12.59 -31.43 -3.68
N ASP A 256 11.53 -32.16 -4.05
CA ASP A 256 10.19 -31.64 -4.28
C ASP A 256 9.60 -30.94 -3.03
N LYS A 257 9.97 -31.39 -1.85
CA LYS A 257 9.50 -30.79 -0.58
C LYS A 257 10.09 -29.39 -0.41
N GLU A 258 11.39 -29.22 -0.62
CA GLU A 258 12.05 -27.90 -0.57
C GLU A 258 11.47 -26.95 -1.63
N VAL A 259 11.17 -27.44 -2.83
CA VAL A 259 10.52 -26.65 -3.89
C VAL A 259 9.13 -26.21 -3.43
N TYR A 260 8.33 -27.11 -2.87
CA TYR A 260 6.98 -26.82 -2.38
C TYR A 260 6.99 -25.84 -1.22
N ASP A 261 7.90 -26.02 -0.24
CA ASP A 261 8.05 -25.14 0.91
C ASP A 261 8.45 -23.72 0.47
N TYR A 262 9.41 -23.62 -0.46
CA TYR A 262 9.83 -22.34 -1.04
C TYR A 262 8.69 -21.63 -1.80
N PHE A 263 7.94 -22.39 -2.59
CA PHE A 263 6.78 -21.87 -3.30
C PHE A 263 5.74 -21.28 -2.32
N ASN A 264 5.41 -22.00 -1.26
CA ASN A 264 4.44 -21.53 -0.29
C ASN A 264 4.92 -20.29 0.48
N GLU A 265 6.21 -20.21 0.76
CA GLU A 265 6.81 -19.05 1.40
C GLU A 265 6.73 -17.80 0.50
N VAL A 266 7.08 -17.92 -0.78
CA VAL A 266 7.00 -16.82 -1.75
C VAL A 266 5.55 -16.44 -2.05
N LYS A 267 4.65 -17.41 -2.14
CA LYS A 267 3.21 -17.20 -2.36
C LYS A 267 2.55 -16.34 -1.29
N GLY A 268 3.09 -16.36 -0.05
CA GLY A 268 2.60 -15.54 1.05
C GLY A 268 2.95 -14.05 0.94
N MET A 269 3.82 -13.65 0.02
CA MET A 269 4.24 -12.26 -0.17
C MET A 269 3.36 -11.55 -1.19
N PRO A 270 2.87 -10.31 -0.92
CA PRO A 270 1.87 -9.63 -1.77
C PRO A 270 2.30 -9.40 -3.22
N PHE A 271 3.59 -9.17 -3.44
CA PHE A 271 4.17 -8.85 -4.76
C PHE A 271 5.04 -9.98 -5.35
N LEU A 272 5.14 -11.10 -4.66
CA LEU A 272 5.88 -12.25 -5.16
C LEU A 272 4.92 -13.40 -5.44
N CYS A 273 5.14 -14.11 -6.52
CA CYS A 273 4.47 -15.37 -6.82
C CYS A 273 5.51 -16.44 -7.14
N GLY A 274 5.26 -17.66 -6.67
CA GLY A 274 6.06 -18.81 -7.09
C GLY A 274 5.65 -19.21 -8.51
N VAL A 275 6.64 -19.48 -9.34
CA VAL A 275 6.45 -20.07 -10.66
C VAL A 275 6.98 -21.49 -10.58
N GLN A 276 6.17 -22.47 -10.96
CA GLN A 276 6.55 -23.89 -11.06
C GLN A 276 7.18 -24.19 -12.40
#